data_992cc1463548e5c9b732221a5407fe27
#
_entry.id   992cc1463548e5c9b732221a5407fe27
#
_cell.length_a   1.000
_cell.length_b   1.000
_cell.length_c   1.000
_cell.angle_alpha   90.00
_cell.angle_beta   90.00
_cell.angle_gamma   90.00
#
_symmetry.space_group_name_H-M   'P 1'
#
loop_
_entity.id
_entity.type
_entity.pdbx_description
1 polymer ?
#
loop_
_entity_poly.entity_id
_entity_poly.type
_entity_poly.pdbx_seq_one_letter_code
_entity_poly.pdbx_strand_id
1 'polypeptide(L)'
;MAQSTYVPDRVGVVGLGLMGGSFAKAEHEGGREVYAWNRTHATVELAEIETIDGELTDDVIPTCELIILAGYPQVSIDWLQRMAGLISPGAIVIDAVGVKRVICEKCFAIAEGHDWTFVGCHPMAGTQYSGFAHSRANMFHGAPMVVVPPKMDDFDRASVLERLKHLLEPCGFGSFTLATAAFHDEQIAYTSQLAHVVSNAYVKSPAAQSHKGFSAGSYKDLTRVARLNAPMWRELFLDNADNLSREIGTLIGNLQQYKDAIDARDGQRLEALLAEGDRLKKEAERR
;
A
#
# COMPACT_ATOMS: atom_id res chain seq x y z
N MET A 1 -12.33 30.22 -9.73
CA MET A 1 -11.28 29.19 -9.55
C MET A 1 -9.96 29.91 -9.49
N ALA A 2 -9.15 29.65 -8.47
CA ALA A 2 -7.79 30.16 -8.43
C ALA A 2 -6.99 29.57 -9.63
N GLN A 3 -6.06 30.37 -10.16
CA GLN A 3 -5.25 29.92 -11.30
C GLN A 3 -4.23 28.89 -10.82
N SER A 4 -4.12 27.75 -11.50
CA SER A 4 -3.12 26.74 -11.25
C SER A 4 -1.69 27.32 -11.43
N THR A 5 -0.79 26.99 -10.53
CA THR A 5 0.62 27.41 -10.56
C THR A 5 1.56 26.24 -10.82
N TYR A 6 1.05 25.01 -10.90
CA TYR A 6 1.88 23.85 -11.16
C TYR A 6 2.42 23.80 -12.60
N VAL A 7 3.55 23.16 -12.75
CA VAL A 7 4.13 22.77 -14.03
C VAL A 7 3.54 21.40 -14.41
N PRO A 8 2.98 21.24 -15.62
CA PRO A 8 2.45 19.95 -16.04
C PRO A 8 3.46 18.82 -15.88
N ASP A 9 2.99 17.68 -15.42
CA ASP A 9 3.77 16.44 -15.21
C ASP A 9 4.87 16.53 -14.14
N ARG A 10 4.99 17.63 -13.38
CA ARG A 10 5.92 17.71 -12.25
C ARG A 10 5.40 16.95 -11.03
N VAL A 11 6.24 16.10 -10.46
CA VAL A 11 5.87 15.17 -9.38
C VAL A 11 6.63 15.48 -8.09
N GLY A 12 5.90 15.58 -6.99
CA GLY A 12 6.44 15.62 -5.64
C GLY A 12 6.27 14.28 -4.93
N VAL A 13 7.33 13.73 -4.34
CA VAL A 13 7.27 12.46 -3.58
C VAL A 13 7.62 12.70 -2.12
N VAL A 14 6.72 12.32 -1.22
CA VAL A 14 6.87 12.48 0.23
C VAL A 14 7.19 11.14 0.87
N GLY A 15 8.45 10.95 1.22
CA GLY A 15 8.97 9.70 1.80
C GLY A 15 9.67 8.81 0.76
N LEU A 16 11.00 8.71 0.87
CA LEU A 16 11.85 7.90 0.01
C LEU A 16 12.15 6.53 0.65
N GLY A 17 11.09 5.76 0.89
CA GLY A 17 11.18 4.34 1.23
C GLY A 17 11.21 3.44 -0.02
N LEU A 18 10.79 2.17 0.15
CA LEU A 18 10.63 1.25 -0.97
C LEU A 18 9.62 1.80 -2.00
N MET A 19 8.44 2.20 -1.55
CA MET A 19 7.35 2.65 -2.44
C MET A 19 7.65 4.03 -3.03
N GLY A 20 7.96 5.03 -2.21
CA GLY A 20 8.23 6.39 -2.69
C GLY A 20 9.46 6.47 -3.59
N GLY A 21 10.53 5.74 -3.25
CA GLY A 21 11.69 5.63 -4.13
C GLY A 21 11.36 4.94 -5.47
N SER A 22 10.42 3.98 -5.46
CA SER A 22 9.98 3.31 -6.70
C SER A 22 9.12 4.23 -7.57
N PHE A 23 8.24 5.03 -6.96
CA PHE A 23 7.52 6.09 -7.68
C PHE A 23 8.50 7.12 -8.28
N ALA A 24 9.42 7.63 -7.46
CA ALA A 24 10.40 8.61 -7.92
C ALA A 24 11.20 8.08 -9.12
N LYS A 25 11.68 6.84 -9.07
CA LYS A 25 12.42 6.21 -10.17
C LYS A 25 11.56 6.02 -11.42
N ALA A 26 10.32 5.53 -11.26
CA ALA A 26 9.42 5.31 -12.38
C ALA A 26 9.06 6.62 -13.09
N GLU A 27 8.73 7.66 -12.34
CA GLU A 27 8.39 8.97 -12.90
C GLU A 27 9.60 9.64 -13.57
N HIS A 28 10.77 9.58 -12.96
CA HIS A 28 12.01 10.14 -13.52
C HIS A 28 12.45 9.38 -14.80
N GLU A 29 12.42 8.04 -14.81
CA GLU A 29 12.68 7.26 -16.03
C GLU A 29 11.64 7.52 -17.12
N GLY A 30 10.41 7.91 -16.74
CA GLY A 30 9.35 8.39 -17.63
C GLY A 30 9.57 9.80 -18.20
N GLY A 31 10.66 10.47 -17.82
CA GLY A 31 11.05 11.80 -18.32
C GLY A 31 10.37 12.95 -17.59
N ARG A 32 9.81 12.73 -16.40
CA ARG A 32 9.17 13.76 -15.58
C ARG A 32 10.16 14.42 -14.64
N GLU A 33 9.89 15.68 -14.28
CA GLU A 33 10.62 16.34 -13.19
C GLU A 33 10.11 15.85 -11.84
N VAL A 34 11.00 15.27 -11.03
CA VAL A 34 10.67 14.66 -9.75
C VAL A 34 11.41 15.34 -8.60
N TYR A 35 10.66 15.81 -7.63
CA TYR A 35 11.18 16.38 -6.39
C TYR A 35 10.76 15.51 -5.21
N ALA A 36 11.63 15.34 -4.21
CA ALA A 36 11.27 14.49 -3.09
C ALA A 36 11.63 15.10 -1.73
N TRP A 37 10.80 14.78 -0.75
CA TRP A 37 11.07 15.04 0.66
C TRP A 37 11.21 13.72 1.42
N ASN A 38 12.18 13.67 2.33
CA ASN A 38 12.32 12.54 3.24
C ASN A 38 12.82 13.01 4.61
N ARG A 39 12.32 12.37 5.67
CA ARG A 39 12.73 12.69 7.05
C ARG A 39 14.25 12.60 7.27
N THR A 40 14.92 11.66 6.62
CA THR A 40 16.36 11.51 6.62
C THR A 40 16.92 12.19 5.38
N HIS A 41 17.51 13.38 5.53
CA HIS A 41 18.00 14.21 4.42
C HIS A 41 19.06 13.49 3.56
N ALA A 42 19.95 12.70 4.16
CA ALA A 42 20.94 11.90 3.42
C ALA A 42 20.31 10.93 2.38
N THR A 43 19.02 10.57 2.55
CA THR A 43 18.31 9.78 1.52
C THR A 43 17.89 10.65 0.34
N VAL A 44 17.60 11.94 0.56
CA VAL A 44 17.33 12.91 -0.52
C VAL A 44 18.60 13.14 -1.32
N GLU A 45 19.71 13.45 -0.64
CA GLU A 45 21.03 13.63 -1.28
C GLU A 45 21.44 12.42 -2.12
N LEU A 46 21.18 11.20 -1.62
CA LEU A 46 21.42 9.97 -2.39
C LEU A 46 20.53 9.88 -3.62
N ALA A 47 19.27 10.25 -3.51
CA ALA A 47 18.30 10.19 -4.61
C ALA A 47 18.59 11.26 -5.69
N GLU A 48 19.13 12.41 -5.33
CA GLU A 48 19.54 13.47 -6.27
C GLU A 48 20.64 13.03 -7.25
N ILE A 49 21.37 11.97 -6.93
CA ILE A 49 22.46 11.49 -7.80
C ILE A 49 21.89 10.90 -9.11
N GLU A 50 20.77 10.15 -9.05
CA GLU A 50 20.29 9.40 -10.23
C GLU A 50 18.75 9.31 -10.35
N THR A 51 17.99 9.94 -9.44
CA THR A 51 16.56 9.60 -9.31
C THR A 51 15.61 10.80 -9.23
N ILE A 52 16.05 11.92 -8.71
CA ILE A 52 15.22 13.12 -8.53
C ILE A 52 15.97 14.37 -8.97
N ASP A 53 15.21 15.40 -9.36
CA ASP A 53 15.75 16.68 -9.82
C ASP A 53 16.07 17.65 -8.67
N GLY A 54 15.63 17.33 -7.45
CA GLY A 54 15.95 18.10 -6.25
C GLY A 54 15.02 17.80 -5.07
N GLU A 55 15.23 18.54 -3.98
CA GLU A 55 14.42 18.46 -2.77
C GLU A 55 13.05 19.11 -2.96
N LEU A 56 12.00 18.47 -2.43
CA LEU A 56 10.64 19.01 -2.37
C LEU A 56 10.52 20.03 -1.24
N THR A 57 10.94 21.26 -1.53
CA THR A 57 10.88 22.41 -0.59
C THR A 57 9.53 23.13 -0.66
N ASP A 58 9.29 24.06 0.28
CA ASP A 58 8.08 24.88 0.31
C ASP A 58 7.85 25.69 -0.98
N ASP A 59 8.93 26.11 -1.65
CA ASP A 59 8.86 26.83 -2.94
C ASP A 59 8.57 25.89 -4.13
N VAL A 60 8.88 24.61 -4.01
CA VAL A 60 8.67 23.60 -5.06
C VAL A 60 7.27 22.99 -4.99
N ILE A 61 6.72 22.79 -3.79
CA ILE A 61 5.38 22.19 -3.57
C ILE A 61 4.31 22.84 -4.47
N PRO A 62 4.19 24.19 -4.59
CA PRO A 62 3.18 24.83 -5.44
C PRO A 62 3.35 24.52 -6.93
N THR A 63 4.50 24.02 -7.34
CA THR A 63 4.80 23.74 -8.74
C THR A 63 4.52 22.29 -9.15
N CYS A 64 4.15 21.42 -8.21
CA CYS A 64 3.86 20.02 -8.47
C CYS A 64 2.41 19.83 -8.92
N GLU A 65 2.20 19.10 -9.99
CA GLU A 65 0.88 18.67 -10.46
C GLU A 65 0.40 17.42 -9.70
N LEU A 66 1.33 16.50 -9.40
CA LEU A 66 1.07 15.30 -8.61
C LEU A 66 1.93 15.32 -7.35
N ILE A 67 1.32 15.04 -6.20
CA ILE A 67 2.05 14.78 -4.94
C ILE A 67 1.72 13.38 -4.45
N ILE A 68 2.75 12.57 -4.18
CA ILE A 68 2.64 11.17 -3.75
C ILE A 68 3.09 11.04 -2.30
N LEU A 69 2.16 10.75 -1.40
CA LEU A 69 2.43 10.50 0.02
C LEU A 69 2.82 9.03 0.21
N ALA A 70 4.10 8.74 0.33
CA ALA A 70 4.66 7.39 0.47
C ALA A 70 5.34 7.15 1.83
N GLY A 71 4.97 7.94 2.83
CA GLY A 71 5.35 7.75 4.23
C GLY A 71 4.45 6.74 4.97
N TYR A 72 4.70 6.56 6.26
CA TYR A 72 3.77 5.85 7.13
C TYR A 72 2.47 6.66 7.26
N PRO A 73 1.32 6.03 7.62
CA PRO A 73 0.02 6.71 7.66
C PRO A 73 0.07 8.05 8.39
N GLN A 74 0.51 8.08 9.65
CA GLN A 74 0.55 9.31 10.43
C GLN A 74 1.54 10.34 9.87
N VAL A 75 2.70 9.92 9.39
CA VAL A 75 3.70 10.84 8.77
C VAL A 75 3.13 11.51 7.52
N SER A 76 2.38 10.77 6.71
CA SER A 76 1.73 11.29 5.51
C SER A 76 0.65 12.31 5.85
N ILE A 77 -0.19 12.01 6.84
CA ILE A 77 -1.23 12.94 7.34
C ILE A 77 -0.60 14.21 7.90
N ASP A 78 0.40 14.09 8.76
CA ASP A 78 1.06 15.24 9.41
C ASP A 78 1.76 16.14 8.37
N TRP A 79 2.37 15.54 7.36
CA TRP A 79 2.98 16.29 6.26
C TRP A 79 1.92 17.04 5.47
N LEU A 80 0.85 16.37 5.05
CA LEU A 80 -0.24 16.98 4.29
C LEU A 80 -0.90 18.12 5.08
N GLN A 81 -1.15 17.92 6.38
CA GLN A 81 -1.74 18.95 7.25
C GLN A 81 -0.91 20.23 7.29
N ARG A 82 0.42 20.12 7.27
CA ARG A 82 1.32 21.29 7.29
C ARG A 82 1.44 21.96 5.93
N MET A 83 1.41 21.19 4.84
CA MET A 83 1.73 21.68 3.50
C MET A 83 0.49 21.96 2.64
N ALA A 84 -0.72 21.66 3.13
CA ALA A 84 -1.97 21.79 2.39
C ALA A 84 -2.18 23.16 1.73
N GLY A 85 -1.80 24.23 2.44
CA GLY A 85 -1.93 25.62 1.94
C GLY A 85 -0.92 26.01 0.85
N LEU A 86 0.13 25.19 0.62
CA LEU A 86 1.13 25.41 -0.43
C LEU A 86 0.78 24.70 -1.73
N ILE A 87 -0.10 23.69 -1.68
CA ILE A 87 -0.43 22.86 -2.83
C ILE A 87 -1.24 23.67 -3.85
N SER A 88 -0.82 23.61 -5.10
CA SER A 88 -1.44 24.36 -6.19
C SER A 88 -2.91 23.99 -6.41
N PRO A 89 -3.78 24.97 -6.70
CA PRO A 89 -5.12 24.69 -7.21
C PRO A 89 -5.06 23.74 -8.40
N GLY A 90 -5.95 22.76 -8.42
CA GLY A 90 -6.03 21.75 -9.46
C GLY A 90 -4.98 20.62 -9.38
N ALA A 91 -4.02 20.66 -8.46
CA ALA A 91 -3.10 19.52 -8.24
C ALA A 91 -3.83 18.27 -7.75
N ILE A 92 -3.24 17.11 -7.97
CA ILE A 92 -3.71 15.85 -7.40
C ILE A 92 -2.72 15.39 -6.33
N VAL A 93 -3.24 15.01 -5.16
CA VAL A 93 -2.48 14.40 -4.08
C VAL A 93 -2.96 12.96 -3.92
N ILE A 94 -2.04 12.02 -3.92
CA ILE A 94 -2.33 10.60 -3.64
C ILE A 94 -1.51 10.10 -2.47
N ASP A 95 -1.95 8.99 -1.88
CA ASP A 95 -1.12 8.23 -0.95
C ASP A 95 -0.78 6.83 -1.51
N ALA A 96 0.18 6.17 -0.90
CA ALA A 96 0.57 4.78 -1.19
C ALA A 96 0.47 3.89 0.06
N VAL A 97 -0.35 4.28 1.02
CA VAL A 97 -0.48 3.62 2.33
C VAL A 97 -1.27 2.32 2.21
N GLY A 98 -0.90 1.32 3.00
CA GLY A 98 -1.49 -0.02 2.97
C GLY A 98 -2.89 -0.15 3.58
N VAL A 99 -3.45 0.91 4.21
CA VAL A 99 -4.82 0.99 4.74
C VAL A 99 -5.48 2.27 4.26
N LYS A 100 -6.82 2.29 4.14
CA LYS A 100 -7.51 3.43 3.50
C LYS A 100 -8.47 4.18 4.43
N ARG A 101 -9.10 3.54 5.41
CA ARG A 101 -10.11 4.22 6.24
C ARG A 101 -9.52 5.45 6.95
N VAL A 102 -8.44 5.26 7.70
CA VAL A 102 -7.83 6.33 8.51
C VAL A 102 -7.22 7.42 7.62
N ILE A 103 -6.43 7.03 6.61
CA ILE A 103 -5.76 8.01 5.73
C ILE A 103 -6.76 8.79 4.90
N CYS A 104 -7.77 8.13 4.30
CA CYS A 104 -8.78 8.81 3.49
C CYS A 104 -9.64 9.75 4.33
N GLU A 105 -10.11 9.32 5.51
CA GLU A 105 -10.88 10.20 6.41
C GLU A 105 -10.14 11.50 6.71
N LYS A 106 -8.88 11.41 7.12
CA LYS A 106 -8.06 12.56 7.49
C LYS A 106 -7.68 13.43 6.29
N CYS A 107 -7.22 12.81 5.20
CA CYS A 107 -6.75 13.55 4.03
C CYS A 107 -7.91 14.17 3.23
N PHE A 108 -9.10 13.56 3.19
CA PHE A 108 -10.28 14.20 2.63
C PHE A 108 -10.69 15.43 3.45
N ALA A 109 -10.68 15.33 4.79
CA ALA A 109 -10.99 16.48 5.66
C ALA A 109 -9.96 17.62 5.50
N ILE A 110 -8.68 17.30 5.32
CA ILE A 110 -7.64 18.30 5.02
C ILE A 110 -7.90 18.96 3.66
N ALA A 111 -8.31 18.18 2.66
CA ALA A 111 -8.57 18.69 1.31
C ALA A 111 -9.83 19.58 1.25
N GLU A 112 -10.76 19.45 2.21
CA GLU A 112 -11.93 20.33 2.30
C GLU A 112 -11.50 21.81 2.44
N GLY A 113 -12.02 22.65 1.54
CA GLY A 113 -11.68 24.08 1.51
C GLY A 113 -10.44 24.45 0.71
N HIS A 114 -9.82 23.49 0.04
CA HIS A 114 -8.76 23.70 -0.92
C HIS A 114 -9.23 23.39 -2.36
N ASP A 115 -8.57 23.98 -3.34
CA ASP A 115 -8.86 23.79 -4.77
C ASP A 115 -8.03 22.65 -5.42
N TRP A 116 -7.35 21.80 -4.62
CA TRP A 116 -6.68 20.57 -5.06
C TRP A 116 -7.45 19.31 -4.59
N THR A 117 -7.18 18.18 -5.20
CA THR A 117 -7.92 16.93 -4.94
C THR A 117 -7.04 15.88 -4.28
N PHE A 118 -7.47 15.31 -3.15
CA PHE A 118 -6.88 14.09 -2.61
C PHE A 118 -7.60 12.86 -3.16
N VAL A 119 -6.83 11.84 -3.55
CA VAL A 119 -7.33 10.53 -3.97
C VAL A 119 -6.59 9.45 -3.21
N GLY A 120 -7.31 8.64 -2.44
CA GLY A 120 -6.72 7.50 -1.74
C GLY A 120 -6.23 6.46 -2.73
N CYS A 121 -4.98 6.02 -2.59
CA CYS A 121 -4.39 5.02 -3.46
C CYS A 121 -3.67 3.92 -2.67
N HIS A 122 -3.62 2.71 -3.23
CA HIS A 122 -2.81 1.62 -2.70
C HIS A 122 -2.29 0.76 -3.86
N PRO A 123 -1.01 0.88 -4.24
CA PRO A 123 -0.41 0.00 -5.23
C PRO A 123 -0.28 -1.42 -4.68
N MET A 124 -0.86 -2.40 -5.37
CA MET A 124 -0.80 -3.82 -5.00
C MET A 124 0.56 -4.42 -5.40
N ALA A 125 1.62 -3.80 -4.93
CA ALA A 125 3.01 -4.18 -5.22
C ALA A 125 3.85 -4.08 -3.95
N GLY A 126 4.96 -4.81 -3.92
CA GLY A 126 5.87 -4.77 -2.79
C GLY A 126 6.84 -5.93 -2.77
N THR A 127 7.82 -5.86 -1.90
CA THR A 127 8.78 -6.91 -1.64
C THR A 127 8.98 -7.10 -0.13
N GLN A 128 9.71 -8.12 0.26
CA GLN A 128 10.09 -8.37 1.65
C GLN A 128 11.15 -7.39 2.19
N TYR A 129 11.67 -6.52 1.35
CA TYR A 129 12.69 -5.54 1.69
C TYR A 129 12.07 -4.18 1.95
N SER A 130 12.81 -3.30 2.64
CA SER A 130 12.41 -1.93 2.91
C SER A 130 13.57 -0.97 2.62
N GLY A 131 13.24 0.33 2.47
CA GLY A 131 14.21 1.39 2.25
C GLY A 131 14.49 1.70 0.78
N PHE A 132 15.07 2.86 0.53
CA PHE A 132 15.35 3.41 -0.80
C PHE A 132 16.24 2.50 -1.66
N ALA A 133 17.25 1.85 -1.06
CA ALA A 133 18.18 0.97 -1.76
C ALA A 133 17.50 -0.25 -2.44
N HIS A 134 16.28 -0.60 -2.04
CA HIS A 134 15.50 -1.69 -2.63
C HIS A 134 14.40 -1.21 -3.58
N SER A 135 14.26 0.11 -3.77
CA SER A 135 13.31 0.69 -4.71
C SER A 135 13.70 0.43 -6.16
N ARG A 136 12.72 0.32 -7.06
CA ARG A 136 12.93 0.00 -8.47
C ARG A 136 11.87 0.70 -9.32
N ALA A 137 12.24 1.23 -10.47
CA ALA A 137 11.31 1.88 -11.40
C ALA A 137 10.19 0.92 -11.87
N ASN A 138 10.51 -0.34 -12.08
CA ASN A 138 9.54 -1.35 -12.52
C ASN A 138 8.75 -2.02 -11.39
N MET A 139 8.73 -1.46 -10.18
CA MET A 139 8.05 -2.04 -9.01
C MET A 139 6.56 -2.27 -9.26
N PHE A 140 5.93 -1.39 -10.02
CA PHE A 140 4.49 -1.35 -10.23
C PHE A 140 4.04 -1.96 -11.56
N HIS A 141 4.96 -2.38 -12.44
CA HIS A 141 4.63 -2.89 -13.76
C HIS A 141 3.68 -4.09 -13.68
N GLY A 142 2.51 -3.92 -14.30
CA GLY A 142 1.45 -4.93 -14.33
C GLY A 142 0.66 -5.08 -13.02
N ALA A 143 1.08 -4.43 -11.94
CA ALA A 143 0.38 -4.51 -10.66
C ALA A 143 -0.95 -3.72 -10.70
N PRO A 144 -1.99 -4.15 -9.95
CA PRO A 144 -3.18 -3.33 -9.76
C PRO A 144 -2.89 -2.11 -8.87
N MET A 145 -3.56 -0.98 -9.17
CA MET A 145 -3.70 0.16 -8.29
C MET A 145 -5.13 0.20 -7.75
N VAL A 146 -5.32 0.11 -6.44
CA VAL A 146 -6.63 0.39 -5.84
C VAL A 146 -6.77 1.89 -5.62
N VAL A 147 -7.93 2.43 -6.00
CA VAL A 147 -8.23 3.86 -5.96
C VAL A 147 -9.51 4.10 -5.16
N VAL A 148 -9.42 5.01 -4.21
CA VAL A 148 -10.53 5.47 -3.37
C VAL A 148 -10.71 6.96 -3.62
N PRO A 149 -11.58 7.37 -4.57
CA PRO A 149 -11.82 8.77 -4.85
C PRO A 149 -12.62 9.44 -3.73
N PRO A 150 -12.52 10.76 -3.57
CA PRO A 150 -13.40 11.51 -2.69
C PRO A 150 -14.86 11.46 -3.19
N LYS A 151 -15.79 11.91 -2.34
CA LYS A 151 -17.20 12.08 -2.73
C LYS A 151 -17.32 13.24 -3.72
N MET A 152 -17.69 12.92 -4.94
CA MET A 152 -17.91 13.89 -6.03
C MET A 152 -18.93 13.31 -7.02
N ASP A 153 -19.45 14.13 -7.93
CA ASP A 153 -20.31 13.63 -8.99
C ASP A 153 -19.57 12.73 -9.99
N ASP A 154 -20.31 12.05 -10.84
CA ASP A 154 -19.75 11.03 -11.74
C ASP A 154 -18.85 11.65 -12.83
N PHE A 155 -19.13 12.87 -13.27
CA PHE A 155 -18.34 13.55 -14.28
C PHE A 155 -16.99 14.01 -13.74
N ASP A 156 -17.00 14.67 -12.58
CA ASP A 156 -15.78 15.11 -11.91
C ASP A 156 -14.91 13.91 -11.52
N ARG A 157 -15.54 12.82 -11.03
CA ARG A 157 -14.83 11.58 -10.71
C ARG A 157 -14.14 10.98 -11.94
N ALA A 158 -14.83 10.89 -13.07
CA ALA A 158 -14.25 10.37 -14.30
C ALA A 158 -13.05 11.21 -14.75
N SER A 159 -13.16 12.54 -14.71
CA SER A 159 -12.10 13.46 -15.06
C SER A 159 -10.86 13.31 -14.16
N VAL A 160 -11.06 13.24 -12.85
CA VAL A 160 -9.97 13.04 -11.88
C VAL A 160 -9.28 11.69 -12.09
N LEU A 161 -10.04 10.62 -12.34
CA LEU A 161 -9.49 9.29 -12.55
C LEU A 161 -8.71 9.18 -13.86
N GLU A 162 -9.21 9.77 -14.93
CA GLU A 162 -8.49 9.82 -16.21
C GLU A 162 -7.17 10.56 -16.08
N ARG A 163 -7.19 11.72 -15.43
CA ARG A 163 -5.99 12.50 -15.17
C ARG A 163 -5.01 11.77 -14.25
N LEU A 164 -5.49 11.14 -13.18
CA LEU A 164 -4.64 10.33 -12.30
C LEU A 164 -3.98 9.18 -13.07
N LYS A 165 -4.72 8.50 -13.94
CA LYS A 165 -4.18 7.43 -14.77
C LYS A 165 -3.08 7.94 -15.70
N HIS A 166 -3.25 9.12 -16.30
CA HIS A 166 -2.23 9.76 -17.12
C HIS A 166 -0.99 10.10 -16.30
N LEU A 167 -1.17 10.71 -15.12
CA LEU A 167 -0.07 11.09 -14.22
C LEU A 167 0.73 9.88 -13.70
N LEU A 168 0.13 8.69 -13.61
CA LEU A 168 0.78 7.45 -13.18
C LEU A 168 1.19 6.53 -14.35
N GLU A 169 1.13 7.01 -15.61
CA GLU A 169 1.50 6.22 -16.78
C GLU A 169 2.93 5.65 -16.70
N PRO A 170 3.95 6.42 -16.26
CA PRO A 170 5.32 5.90 -16.13
C PRO A 170 5.46 4.72 -15.16
N CYS A 171 4.57 4.62 -14.18
CA CYS A 171 4.57 3.52 -13.22
C CYS A 171 4.17 2.17 -13.82
N GLY A 172 3.48 2.15 -14.97
CA GLY A 172 3.12 0.93 -15.69
C GLY A 172 2.12 0.03 -14.97
N PHE A 173 1.17 0.59 -14.21
CA PHE A 173 0.10 -0.17 -13.56
C PHE A 173 -0.74 -0.95 -14.58
N GLY A 174 -1.01 -2.24 -14.30
CA GLY A 174 -1.79 -3.10 -15.19
C GLY A 174 -3.29 -2.85 -15.14
N SER A 175 -3.80 -2.36 -14.01
CA SER A 175 -5.22 -2.05 -13.81
C SER A 175 -5.45 -1.04 -12.69
N PHE A 176 -6.62 -0.37 -12.74
CA PHE A 176 -7.11 0.52 -11.70
C PHE A 176 -8.44 -0.02 -11.16
N THR A 177 -8.51 -0.30 -9.86
CA THR A 177 -9.69 -0.85 -9.21
C THR A 177 -10.29 0.18 -8.28
N LEU A 178 -11.53 0.59 -8.53
CA LEU A 178 -12.26 1.52 -7.66
C LEU A 178 -12.81 0.78 -6.44
N ALA A 179 -12.64 1.36 -5.27
CA ALA A 179 -13.14 0.84 -4.02
C ALA A 179 -13.61 1.95 -3.08
N THR A 180 -14.39 1.60 -2.08
CA THR A 180 -14.53 2.43 -0.88
C THR A 180 -13.41 2.11 0.11
N ALA A 181 -13.03 3.05 0.97
CA ALA A 181 -12.03 2.82 1.99
C ALA A 181 -12.37 1.63 2.91
N ALA A 182 -13.65 1.49 3.26
CA ALA A 182 -14.13 0.38 4.11
C ALA A 182 -13.97 -0.98 3.42
N PHE A 183 -14.41 -1.09 2.17
CA PHE A 183 -14.27 -2.33 1.40
C PHE A 183 -12.80 -2.69 1.13
N HIS A 184 -11.97 -1.68 0.82
CA HIS A 184 -10.53 -1.88 0.68
C HIS A 184 -9.94 -2.52 1.94
N ASP A 185 -10.18 -1.92 3.11
CA ASP A 185 -9.57 -2.37 4.36
C ASP A 185 -10.09 -3.76 4.79
N GLU A 186 -11.35 -4.08 4.50
CA GLU A 186 -11.89 -5.43 4.68
C GLU A 186 -11.13 -6.45 3.82
N GLN A 187 -10.91 -6.17 2.54
CA GLN A 187 -10.18 -7.07 1.65
C GLN A 187 -8.70 -7.19 2.03
N ILE A 188 -8.04 -6.09 2.41
CA ILE A 188 -6.63 -6.08 2.81
C ILE A 188 -6.40 -6.80 4.13
N ALA A 189 -7.36 -6.80 5.05
CA ALA A 189 -7.27 -7.59 6.28
C ALA A 189 -7.04 -9.07 5.96
N TYR A 190 -7.76 -9.62 5.01
CA TYR A 190 -7.65 -11.02 4.59
C TYR A 190 -6.47 -11.27 3.65
N THR A 191 -6.41 -10.53 2.54
CA THR A 191 -5.48 -10.83 1.43
C THR A 191 -4.02 -10.49 1.74
N SER A 192 -3.78 -9.56 2.67
CA SER A 192 -2.44 -9.08 3.03
C SER A 192 -2.14 -9.23 4.52
N GLN A 193 -2.88 -8.54 5.39
CA GLN A 193 -2.52 -8.42 6.81
C GLN A 193 -2.55 -9.76 7.53
N LEU A 194 -3.61 -10.57 7.33
CA LEU A 194 -3.71 -11.90 7.92
C LEU A 194 -2.56 -12.82 7.46
N ALA A 195 -2.20 -12.79 6.19
CA ALA A 195 -1.08 -13.59 5.66
C ALA A 195 0.24 -13.26 6.37
N HIS A 196 0.49 -11.97 6.66
CA HIS A 196 1.68 -11.53 7.39
C HIS A 196 1.64 -11.95 8.85
N VAL A 197 0.48 -11.85 9.53
CA VAL A 197 0.30 -12.32 10.91
C VAL A 197 0.54 -13.82 11.00
N VAL A 198 -0.06 -14.60 10.11
CA VAL A 198 0.09 -16.06 10.06
C VAL A 198 1.53 -16.47 9.83
N SER A 199 2.18 -15.87 8.84
CA SER A 199 3.58 -16.13 8.54
C SER A 199 4.51 -15.81 9.71
N ASN A 200 4.31 -14.66 10.36
CA ASN A 200 5.08 -14.26 11.53
C ASN A 200 4.80 -15.12 12.76
N ALA A 201 3.54 -15.53 12.99
CA ALA A 201 3.18 -16.43 14.08
C ALA A 201 3.74 -17.84 13.87
N TYR A 202 3.70 -18.34 12.65
CA TYR A 202 4.19 -19.68 12.28
C TYR A 202 5.66 -19.90 12.63
N VAL A 203 6.53 -18.92 12.35
CA VAL A 203 7.96 -19.04 12.66
C VAL A 203 8.32 -18.94 14.15
N LYS A 204 7.34 -18.63 15.01
CA LYS A 204 7.53 -18.63 16.49
C LYS A 204 7.51 -20.02 17.12
N SER A 205 7.13 -21.06 16.36
CA SER A 205 7.24 -22.43 16.84
C SER A 205 8.70 -22.78 17.17
N PRO A 206 8.97 -23.45 18.31
CA PRO A 206 10.32 -23.96 18.61
C PRO A 206 10.91 -24.83 17.47
N ALA A 207 10.07 -25.58 16.77
CA ALA A 207 10.47 -26.40 15.62
C ALA A 207 11.06 -25.57 14.48
N ALA A 208 10.71 -24.28 14.37
CA ALA A 208 11.26 -23.39 13.34
C ALA A 208 12.77 -23.14 13.51
N GLN A 209 13.34 -23.40 14.68
CA GLN A 209 14.77 -23.24 14.95
C GLN A 209 15.59 -24.48 14.60
N SER A 210 14.96 -25.64 14.40
CA SER A 210 15.62 -26.93 14.17
C SER A 210 15.25 -27.61 12.86
N HIS A 211 14.54 -26.92 11.95
CA HIS A 211 14.02 -27.49 10.69
C HIS A 211 15.07 -27.65 9.57
N LYS A 212 16.31 -27.24 9.80
CA LYS A 212 17.35 -27.26 8.74
C LYS A 212 17.53 -28.69 8.18
N GLY A 213 17.35 -28.83 6.87
CA GLY A 213 17.39 -30.12 6.18
C GLY A 213 16.01 -30.79 6.04
N PHE A 214 14.96 -30.29 6.73
CA PHE A 214 13.60 -30.84 6.70
C PHE A 214 12.58 -29.90 6.04
N SER A 215 13.01 -28.76 5.48
CA SER A 215 12.13 -27.77 4.86
C SER A 215 12.24 -27.76 3.34
N ALA A 216 11.10 -27.63 2.68
CA ALA A 216 10.96 -27.55 1.23
C ALA A 216 10.12 -26.33 0.82
N GLY A 217 9.48 -26.36 -0.35
CA GLY A 217 8.67 -25.28 -0.91
C GLY A 217 7.61 -24.75 0.05
N SER A 218 6.79 -25.64 0.61
CA SER A 218 5.67 -25.23 1.50
C SER A 218 6.12 -24.37 2.68
N TYR A 219 7.24 -24.69 3.31
CA TYR A 219 7.80 -23.86 4.38
C TYR A 219 8.25 -22.49 3.86
N LYS A 220 8.95 -22.45 2.73
CA LYS A 220 9.45 -21.20 2.13
C LYS A 220 8.30 -20.29 1.73
N ASP A 221 7.25 -20.86 1.12
CA ASP A 221 6.09 -20.11 0.66
C ASP A 221 5.34 -19.49 1.85
N LEU A 222 5.08 -20.28 2.90
CA LEU A 222 4.37 -19.80 4.10
C LEU A 222 5.18 -18.80 4.91
N THR A 223 6.52 -18.88 4.92
CA THR A 223 7.38 -18.01 5.73
C THR A 223 7.99 -16.85 4.97
N ARG A 224 7.73 -16.71 3.68
CA ARG A 224 8.30 -15.68 2.81
C ARG A 224 8.06 -14.27 3.35
N VAL A 225 6.91 -14.01 3.93
CA VAL A 225 6.50 -12.71 4.46
C VAL A 225 6.58 -12.61 5.99
N ALA A 226 7.31 -13.51 6.67
CA ALA A 226 7.42 -13.52 8.12
C ALA A 226 8.28 -12.36 8.68
N ARG A 227 9.20 -11.80 7.88
CA ARG A 227 10.04 -10.68 8.30
C ARG A 227 9.28 -9.38 8.10
N LEU A 228 9.00 -8.68 9.20
CA LEU A 228 8.19 -7.47 9.22
C LEU A 228 8.98 -6.31 9.79
N ASN A 229 8.80 -5.11 9.20
CA ASN A 229 9.17 -3.86 9.85
C ASN A 229 8.17 -3.58 10.97
N ALA A 230 8.52 -3.91 12.21
CA ALA A 230 7.59 -3.89 13.34
C ALA A 230 6.90 -2.52 13.58
N PRO A 231 7.58 -1.35 13.52
CA PRO A 231 6.92 -0.06 13.67
C PRO A 231 5.84 0.20 12.61
N MET A 232 6.13 -0.08 11.34
CA MET A 232 5.19 0.11 10.24
C MET A 232 3.98 -0.82 10.35
N TRP A 233 4.22 -2.12 10.56
CA TRP A 233 3.14 -3.11 10.64
C TRP A 233 2.27 -2.93 11.87
N ARG A 234 2.83 -2.46 12.98
CA ARG A 234 2.04 -2.09 14.17
C ARG A 234 0.99 -1.03 13.82
N GLU A 235 1.39 0.02 13.11
CA GLU A 235 0.49 1.10 12.70
C GLU A 235 -0.60 0.56 11.77
N LEU A 236 -0.21 -0.12 10.68
CA LEU A 236 -1.15 -0.70 9.72
C LEU A 236 -2.13 -1.71 10.32
N PHE A 237 -1.70 -2.52 11.29
CA PHE A 237 -2.57 -3.48 11.95
C PHE A 237 -3.56 -2.80 12.91
N LEU A 238 -3.13 -1.76 13.61
CA LEU A 238 -4.00 -1.01 14.52
C LEU A 238 -5.00 -0.14 13.76
N ASP A 239 -4.62 0.43 12.64
CA ASP A 239 -5.52 1.22 11.79
C ASP A 239 -6.62 0.35 11.14
N ASN A 240 -6.46 -0.97 11.10
CA ASN A 240 -7.43 -1.94 10.58
C ASN A 240 -7.77 -3.04 11.60
N ALA A 241 -7.70 -2.71 12.90
CA ALA A 241 -7.74 -3.71 13.96
C ALA A 241 -9.03 -4.53 14.01
N ASP A 242 -10.17 -3.94 13.75
CA ASP A 242 -11.49 -4.60 13.77
C ASP A 242 -11.59 -5.68 12.67
N ASN A 243 -11.22 -5.36 11.43
CA ASN A 243 -11.23 -6.30 10.32
C ASN A 243 -10.19 -7.40 10.54
N LEU A 244 -8.95 -7.03 10.87
CA LEU A 244 -7.88 -8.00 11.07
C LEU A 244 -8.16 -8.95 12.26
N SER A 245 -8.67 -8.43 13.38
CA SER A 245 -9.03 -9.26 14.54
C SER A 245 -10.13 -10.27 14.19
N ARG A 246 -11.13 -9.87 13.39
CA ARG A 246 -12.19 -10.77 12.91
C ARG A 246 -11.60 -11.91 12.07
N GLU A 247 -10.72 -11.59 11.11
CA GLU A 247 -10.09 -12.58 10.24
C GLU A 247 -9.17 -13.54 11.02
N ILE A 248 -8.43 -13.03 12.00
CA ILE A 248 -7.63 -13.87 12.91
C ILE A 248 -8.53 -14.82 13.68
N GLY A 249 -9.65 -14.33 14.23
CA GLY A 249 -10.62 -15.17 14.96
C GLY A 249 -11.20 -16.28 14.09
N THR A 250 -11.56 -15.98 12.85
CA THR A 250 -12.04 -16.97 11.87
C THR A 250 -10.98 -18.04 11.60
N LEU A 251 -9.72 -17.63 11.37
CA LEU A 251 -8.63 -18.59 11.15
C LEU A 251 -8.36 -19.47 12.36
N ILE A 252 -8.38 -18.91 13.58
CA ILE A 252 -8.23 -19.68 14.83
C ILE A 252 -9.33 -20.74 14.92
N GLY A 253 -10.59 -20.37 14.65
CA GLY A 253 -11.71 -21.33 14.64
C GLY A 253 -11.51 -22.47 13.64
N ASN A 254 -11.04 -22.14 12.43
CA ASN A 254 -10.76 -23.14 11.41
C ASN A 254 -9.60 -24.07 11.85
N LEU A 255 -8.51 -23.52 12.38
CA LEU A 255 -7.39 -24.33 12.87
C LEU A 255 -7.80 -25.21 14.04
N GLN A 256 -8.70 -24.76 14.93
CA GLN A 256 -9.23 -25.56 16.02
C GLN A 256 -9.96 -26.80 15.53
N GLN A 257 -10.77 -26.70 14.44
CA GLN A 257 -11.45 -27.85 13.87
C GLN A 257 -10.48 -28.94 13.39
N TYR A 258 -9.38 -28.56 12.73
CA TYR A 258 -8.32 -29.48 12.34
C TYR A 258 -7.67 -30.14 13.56
N LYS A 259 -7.34 -29.32 14.57
CA LYS A 259 -6.74 -29.82 15.80
C LYS A 259 -7.65 -30.85 16.49
N ASP A 260 -8.93 -30.55 16.63
CA ASP A 260 -9.91 -31.44 17.29
C ASP A 260 -10.05 -32.77 16.53
N ALA A 261 -10.12 -32.73 15.19
CA ALA A 261 -10.20 -33.95 14.37
C ALA A 261 -8.93 -34.81 14.49
N ILE A 262 -7.75 -34.17 14.54
CA ILE A 262 -6.46 -34.86 14.70
C ILE A 262 -6.35 -35.47 16.10
N ASP A 263 -6.68 -34.71 17.15
CA ASP A 263 -6.63 -35.19 18.56
C ASP A 263 -7.57 -36.38 18.77
N ALA A 264 -8.77 -36.33 18.17
CA ALA A 264 -9.75 -37.42 18.20
C ALA A 264 -9.40 -38.59 17.27
N ARG A 265 -8.38 -38.45 16.40
CA ARG A 265 -8.05 -39.40 15.32
C ARG A 265 -9.25 -39.68 14.40
N ASP A 266 -10.12 -38.67 14.20
CA ASP A 266 -11.30 -38.75 13.35
C ASP A 266 -10.93 -38.51 11.88
N GLY A 267 -10.58 -39.61 11.21
CA GLY A 267 -10.15 -39.56 9.80
C GLY A 267 -11.25 -39.07 8.85
N GLN A 268 -12.52 -39.41 9.14
CA GLN A 268 -13.64 -38.99 8.29
C GLN A 268 -13.87 -37.46 8.37
N ARG A 269 -13.86 -36.91 9.58
CA ARG A 269 -13.96 -35.46 9.79
C ARG A 269 -12.78 -34.72 9.18
N LEU A 270 -11.56 -35.23 9.34
CA LEU A 270 -10.37 -34.64 8.77
C LEU A 270 -10.42 -34.59 7.24
N GLU A 271 -10.85 -35.68 6.60
CA GLU A 271 -11.04 -35.76 5.14
C GLU A 271 -12.10 -34.75 4.66
N ALA A 272 -13.22 -34.60 5.38
CA ALA A 272 -14.26 -33.62 5.05
C ALA A 272 -13.72 -32.17 5.12
N LEU A 273 -12.95 -31.81 6.15
CA LEU A 273 -12.33 -30.47 6.25
C LEU A 273 -11.36 -30.18 5.11
N LEU A 274 -10.55 -31.15 4.72
CA LEU A 274 -9.61 -31.01 3.61
C LEU A 274 -10.35 -30.85 2.27
N ALA A 275 -11.40 -31.64 2.03
CA ALA A 275 -12.22 -31.56 0.81
C ALA A 275 -12.97 -30.23 0.73
N GLU A 276 -13.45 -29.69 1.84
CA GLU A 276 -14.07 -28.36 1.89
C GLU A 276 -13.08 -27.28 1.47
N GLY A 277 -11.87 -27.28 2.01
CA GLY A 277 -10.82 -26.34 1.67
C GLY A 277 -10.45 -26.36 0.18
N ASP A 278 -10.29 -27.56 -0.40
CA ASP A 278 -10.04 -27.74 -1.84
C ASP A 278 -11.18 -27.18 -2.71
N ARG A 279 -12.44 -27.46 -2.32
CA ARG A 279 -13.60 -26.92 -3.03
C ARG A 279 -13.64 -25.40 -3.00
N LEU A 280 -13.46 -24.78 -1.83
CA LEU A 280 -13.46 -23.32 -1.65
C LEU A 280 -12.34 -22.66 -2.45
N LYS A 281 -11.15 -23.28 -2.48
CA LYS A 281 -10.03 -22.77 -3.28
C LYS A 281 -10.36 -22.77 -4.77
N LYS A 282 -10.93 -23.85 -5.29
CA LYS A 282 -11.37 -23.96 -6.71
C LYS A 282 -12.47 -22.95 -7.06
N GLU A 283 -13.39 -22.66 -6.14
CA GLU A 283 -14.43 -21.64 -6.33
C GLU A 283 -13.84 -20.22 -6.38
N ALA A 284 -12.86 -19.91 -5.51
CA ALA A 284 -12.20 -18.62 -5.50
C ALA A 284 -11.38 -18.35 -6.78
N GLU A 285 -10.80 -19.39 -7.40
CA GLU A 285 -10.04 -19.28 -8.65
C GLU A 285 -10.89 -19.08 -9.91
N ARG A 286 -12.20 -19.35 -9.83
CA ARG A 286 -13.15 -19.19 -10.95
C ARG A 286 -13.80 -17.80 -11.02
N ARG A 287 -13.66 -17.01 -9.96
CA ARG A 287 -14.19 -15.64 -9.85
C ARG A 287 -13.18 -14.62 -10.31
#